data_d9916f17b99c447a1746e3f8b51aefc1
#
_entry.id   d9916f17b99c447a1746e3f8b51aefc1
#
_cell.length_a   1.000
_cell.length_b   1.000
_cell.length_c   1.000
_cell.angle_alpha   90.00
_cell.angle_beta   90.00
_cell.angle_gamma   90.00
#
_symmetry.space_group_name_H-M   'P 1'
#
loop_
_entity.id
_entity.type
_entity.pdbx_description
1 polymer ?
#
loop_
_entity_poly.entity_id
_entity_poly.type
_entity_poly.pdbx_seq_one_letter_code
_entity_poly.pdbx_strand_id
1 'polypeptide(L)'
;MSLLLVDQLVKRYGGLTATDHFCLDVAPGELHAIIGPNGAGKSTLIGQLAGELRADEGSIHFDGRDITAVPIEQRARAGLARSYQITSVFREFTALENVLVAVQAMQGHSFGFWRPAIREAALVEPAREILARTGLATRMNVPASALAHGEHRQLELAMALAGRPKLLLLDEPMAGMSQAESEQMTHLLAELKGDYAIVLVEHDMDAVFALADRITVLVYGRAIACGDADTIRNDAGVREAYLGDETRNEMLGATA
;
A
#
# COMPACT_ATOMS: atom_id res chain seq x y z
N MET A 1 -8.07 3.56 19.96
CA MET A 1 -8.25 2.12 19.59
C MET A 1 -7.56 1.92 18.24
N SER A 2 -6.76 0.87 18.10
CA SER A 2 -6.06 0.59 16.85
C SER A 2 -7.05 0.11 15.78
N LEU A 3 -6.90 0.57 14.54
CA LEU A 3 -7.63 0.07 13.37
C LEU A 3 -7.07 -1.26 12.90
N LEU A 4 -5.73 -1.36 12.84
CA LEU A 4 -4.99 -2.59 12.54
C LEU A 4 -4.12 -2.92 13.75
N LEU A 5 -4.17 -4.17 14.20
CA LEU A 5 -3.29 -4.71 15.24
C LEU A 5 -2.72 -6.03 14.74
N VAL A 6 -1.40 -6.12 14.74
CA VAL A 6 -0.63 -7.32 14.39
C VAL A 6 0.11 -7.76 15.63
N ASP A 7 -0.06 -9.00 16.02
CA ASP A 7 0.57 -9.56 17.20
C ASP A 7 1.36 -10.82 16.88
N GLN A 8 2.68 -10.77 17.14
CA GLN A 8 3.64 -11.87 17.04
C GLN A 8 3.57 -12.63 15.71
N LEU A 9 3.44 -11.89 14.58
CA LEU A 9 3.26 -12.49 13.26
C LEU A 9 4.54 -13.18 12.79
N VAL A 10 4.40 -14.43 12.33
CA VAL A 10 5.50 -15.25 11.84
C VAL A 10 5.20 -15.80 10.46
N LYS A 11 6.24 -15.79 9.59
CA LYS A 11 6.23 -16.47 8.29
C LYS A 11 7.56 -17.13 8.01
N ARG A 12 7.52 -18.44 7.70
CA ARG A 12 8.71 -19.23 7.37
C ARG A 12 8.62 -19.82 5.97
N TYR A 13 9.74 -19.85 5.29
CA TYR A 13 9.93 -20.52 4.00
C TYR A 13 11.13 -21.49 4.15
N GLY A 14 10.84 -22.74 4.50
CA GLY A 14 11.88 -23.71 4.84
C GLY A 14 12.72 -23.23 6.04
N GLY A 15 14.02 -23.01 5.82
CA GLY A 15 14.93 -22.50 6.86
C GLY A 15 14.96 -20.99 7.02
N LEU A 16 14.26 -20.25 6.15
CA LEU A 16 14.22 -18.79 6.18
C LEU A 16 12.98 -18.30 6.94
N THR A 17 13.17 -17.48 7.98
CA THR A 17 12.08 -16.76 8.65
C THR A 17 11.99 -15.36 8.03
N ALA A 18 10.94 -15.11 7.23
CA ALA A 18 10.74 -13.85 6.52
C ALA A 18 10.00 -12.81 7.35
N THR A 19 9.15 -13.23 8.30
CA THR A 19 8.54 -12.40 9.34
C THR A 19 8.74 -13.14 10.66
N ASP A 20 9.31 -12.47 11.67
CA ASP A 20 9.76 -13.09 12.90
C ASP A 20 9.21 -12.34 14.12
N HIS A 21 8.11 -12.81 14.67
CA HIS A 21 7.39 -12.25 15.81
C HIS A 21 7.10 -10.75 15.65
N PHE A 22 6.70 -10.37 14.42
CA PHE A 22 6.44 -8.97 14.09
C PHE A 22 5.16 -8.47 14.74
N CYS A 23 5.26 -7.28 15.37
CA CYS A 23 4.13 -6.57 15.96
C CYS A 23 3.97 -5.20 15.31
N LEU A 24 2.72 -4.79 15.10
CA LEU A 24 2.37 -3.47 14.55
C LEU A 24 0.99 -3.07 15.07
N ASP A 25 0.83 -1.81 15.40
CA ASP A 25 -0.48 -1.20 15.59
C ASP A 25 -0.59 0.06 14.73
N VAL A 26 -1.75 0.26 14.10
CA VAL A 26 -2.04 1.44 13.28
C VAL A 26 -3.37 2.03 13.73
N ALA A 27 -3.37 3.34 14.02
CA ALA A 27 -4.57 4.07 14.39
C ALA A 27 -5.41 4.47 13.15
N PRO A 28 -6.72 4.75 13.31
CA PRO A 28 -7.50 5.36 12.23
C PRO A 28 -6.86 6.68 11.76
N GLY A 29 -6.73 6.87 10.44
CA GLY A 29 -6.16 8.07 9.82
C GLY A 29 -4.64 8.20 9.92
N GLU A 30 -3.94 7.27 10.58
CA GLU A 30 -2.49 7.25 10.70
C GLU A 30 -1.82 6.80 9.39
N LEU A 31 -0.75 7.49 8.99
CA LEU A 31 0.18 6.99 7.99
C LEU A 31 1.38 6.36 8.70
N HIS A 32 1.44 5.03 8.67
CA HIS A 32 2.52 4.24 9.24
C HIS A 32 3.43 3.71 8.14
N ALA A 33 4.68 4.16 8.10
CA ALA A 33 5.65 3.66 7.14
C ALA A 33 6.40 2.43 7.67
N ILE A 34 6.69 1.50 6.78
CA ILE A 34 7.54 0.33 7.04
C ILE A 34 8.72 0.40 6.10
N ILE A 35 9.90 0.61 6.65
CA ILE A 35 11.14 0.72 5.90
C ILE A 35 12.08 -0.44 6.27
N GLY A 36 13.14 -0.61 5.52
CA GLY A 36 14.17 -1.61 5.80
C GLY A 36 14.90 -2.02 4.52
N PRO A 37 16.07 -2.67 4.64
CA PRO A 37 16.87 -3.10 3.51
C PRO A 37 16.16 -4.10 2.61
N ASN A 38 16.75 -4.37 1.44
CA ASN A 38 16.26 -5.40 0.54
C ASN A 38 16.33 -6.78 1.21
N GLY A 39 15.25 -7.58 1.07
CA GLY A 39 15.16 -8.87 1.73
C GLY A 39 14.77 -8.81 3.23
N ALA A 40 14.47 -7.65 3.79
CA ALA A 40 14.03 -7.51 5.19
C ALA A 40 12.70 -8.21 5.52
N GLY A 41 11.89 -8.56 4.52
CA GLY A 41 10.59 -9.20 4.71
C GLY A 41 9.37 -8.30 4.45
N LYS A 42 9.58 -7.07 3.97
CA LYS A 42 8.51 -6.07 3.74
C LYS A 42 7.37 -6.59 2.87
N SER A 43 7.67 -7.12 1.68
CA SER A 43 6.65 -7.65 0.76
C SER A 43 5.94 -8.89 1.32
N THR A 44 6.65 -9.74 2.10
CA THR A 44 6.03 -10.86 2.82
C THR A 44 5.04 -10.35 3.87
N LEU A 45 5.42 -9.35 4.63
CA LEU A 45 4.55 -8.73 5.63
C LEU A 45 3.30 -8.12 4.99
N ILE A 46 3.45 -7.32 3.92
CA ILE A 46 2.31 -6.75 3.19
C ILE A 46 1.40 -7.87 2.65
N GLY A 47 1.98 -8.95 2.08
CA GLY A 47 1.20 -10.10 1.61
C GLY A 47 0.42 -10.80 2.72
N GLN A 48 0.98 -10.89 3.95
CA GLN A 48 0.27 -11.40 5.11
C GLN A 48 -0.86 -10.45 5.55
N LEU A 49 -0.62 -9.14 5.60
CA LEU A 49 -1.63 -8.14 5.95
C LEU A 49 -2.77 -8.11 4.93
N ALA A 50 -2.46 -8.24 3.64
CA ALA A 50 -3.45 -8.30 2.57
C ALA A 50 -4.26 -9.60 2.55
N GLY A 51 -3.74 -10.70 3.14
CA GLY A 51 -4.36 -12.02 3.11
C GLY A 51 -3.97 -12.87 1.89
N GLU A 52 -2.94 -12.48 1.14
CA GLU A 52 -2.34 -13.26 0.06
C GLU A 52 -1.46 -14.38 0.60
N LEU A 53 -0.76 -14.09 1.70
CA LEU A 53 0.10 -15.03 2.39
C LEU A 53 -0.49 -15.36 3.76
N ARG A 54 -0.63 -16.65 4.05
CA ARG A 54 -1.07 -17.11 5.36
C ARG A 54 0.10 -17.01 6.35
N ALA A 55 -0.16 -16.44 7.53
CA ALA A 55 0.77 -16.49 8.65
C ALA A 55 0.90 -17.92 9.16
N ASP A 56 2.09 -18.27 9.65
CA ASP A 56 2.35 -19.55 10.30
C ASP A 56 2.02 -19.47 11.79
N GLU A 57 2.27 -18.30 12.42
CA GLU A 57 1.95 -18.00 13.83
C GLU A 57 1.54 -16.54 13.96
N GLY A 58 0.95 -16.18 15.12
CA GLY A 58 0.50 -14.84 15.42
C GLY A 58 -0.91 -14.53 14.94
N SER A 59 -1.34 -13.27 15.10
CA SER A 59 -2.69 -12.85 14.72
C SER A 59 -2.72 -11.45 14.11
N ILE A 60 -3.74 -11.21 13.28
CA ILE A 60 -4.03 -9.93 12.63
C ILE A 60 -5.48 -9.56 12.96
N HIS A 61 -5.66 -8.41 13.62
CA HIS A 61 -6.97 -7.86 13.91
C HIS A 61 -7.17 -6.57 13.12
N PHE A 62 -8.32 -6.44 12.47
CA PHE A 62 -8.70 -5.26 11.72
C PHE A 62 -10.10 -4.81 12.13
N ASP A 63 -10.23 -3.54 12.51
CA ASP A 63 -11.49 -2.95 12.99
C ASP A 63 -12.14 -3.80 14.11
N GLY A 64 -11.31 -4.27 15.06
CA GLY A 64 -11.72 -5.09 16.19
C GLY A 64 -12.04 -6.55 15.87
N ARG A 65 -11.85 -7.03 14.64
CA ARG A 65 -12.12 -8.40 14.20
C ARG A 65 -10.84 -9.14 13.87
N ASP A 66 -10.73 -10.40 14.29
CA ASP A 66 -9.65 -11.26 13.85
C ASP A 66 -9.83 -11.59 12.35
N ILE A 67 -8.82 -11.22 11.55
CA ILE A 67 -8.77 -11.46 10.11
C ILE A 67 -7.62 -12.41 9.72
N THR A 68 -6.96 -13.04 10.67
CA THR A 68 -5.75 -13.85 10.45
C THR A 68 -5.93 -14.90 9.35
N ALA A 69 -7.07 -15.61 9.36
CA ALA A 69 -7.41 -16.62 8.35
C ALA A 69 -8.39 -16.14 7.28
N VAL A 70 -8.77 -14.85 7.29
CA VAL A 70 -9.76 -14.30 6.36
C VAL A 70 -9.10 -14.06 4.99
N PRO A 71 -9.68 -14.58 3.87
CA PRO A 71 -9.14 -14.39 2.53
C PRO A 71 -9.24 -12.95 2.06
N ILE A 72 -8.39 -12.61 1.08
CA ILE A 72 -8.19 -11.25 0.56
C ILE A 72 -9.49 -10.55 0.14
N GLU A 73 -10.42 -11.25 -0.53
CA GLU A 73 -11.66 -10.65 -1.02
C GLU A 73 -12.57 -10.21 0.13
N GLN A 74 -12.53 -10.95 1.25
CA GLN A 74 -13.31 -10.59 2.43
C GLN A 74 -12.63 -9.45 3.21
N ARG A 75 -11.29 -9.39 3.25
CA ARG A 75 -10.57 -8.26 3.83
C ARG A 75 -10.83 -6.98 3.05
N ALA A 76 -10.83 -7.06 1.70
CA ALA A 76 -11.17 -5.93 0.84
C ALA A 76 -12.61 -5.41 1.12
N ARG A 77 -13.59 -6.31 1.26
CA ARG A 77 -14.97 -5.94 1.63
C ARG A 77 -15.10 -5.38 3.05
N ALA A 78 -14.20 -5.76 3.95
CA ALA A 78 -14.14 -5.20 5.30
C ALA A 78 -13.52 -3.79 5.33
N GLY A 79 -12.91 -3.34 4.22
CA GLY A 79 -12.31 -2.02 4.06
C GLY A 79 -10.78 -2.00 4.15
N LEU A 80 -10.10 -3.14 3.95
CA LEU A 80 -8.65 -3.21 3.82
C LEU A 80 -8.30 -3.34 2.35
N ALA A 81 -7.83 -2.27 1.71
CA ALA A 81 -7.45 -2.27 0.31
C ALA A 81 -5.92 -2.32 0.16
N ARG A 82 -5.45 -2.99 -0.88
CA ARG A 82 -4.05 -3.00 -1.30
C ARG A 82 -3.90 -2.44 -2.71
N SER A 83 -2.93 -1.54 -2.92
CA SER A 83 -2.45 -1.24 -4.27
C SER A 83 -1.56 -2.38 -4.75
N TYR A 84 -1.82 -2.92 -5.93
CA TYR A 84 -1.05 -4.03 -6.48
C TYR A 84 0.14 -3.51 -7.28
N GLN A 85 1.32 -4.12 -7.07
CA GLN A 85 2.51 -3.92 -7.91
C GLN A 85 2.32 -4.41 -9.36
N ILE A 86 1.40 -5.36 -9.58
CA ILE A 86 1.03 -5.84 -10.91
C ILE A 86 -0.24 -5.12 -11.31
N THR A 87 -0.14 -4.28 -12.32
CA THR A 87 -1.20 -3.47 -12.90
C THR A 87 -2.44 -4.31 -13.21
N SER A 88 -3.41 -4.33 -12.29
CA SER A 88 -4.75 -4.89 -12.54
C SER A 88 -5.61 -3.92 -13.37
N VAL A 89 -4.95 -3.03 -14.13
CA VAL A 89 -5.57 -2.01 -14.96
C VAL A 89 -5.95 -2.62 -16.30
N PHE A 90 -7.17 -2.45 -16.71
CA PHE A 90 -7.63 -2.79 -18.06
C PHE A 90 -7.09 -1.75 -19.05
N ARG A 91 -6.04 -2.10 -19.78
CA ARG A 91 -5.25 -1.17 -20.59
C ARG A 91 -6.04 -0.48 -21.70
N GLU A 92 -7.03 -1.19 -22.27
CA GLU A 92 -7.91 -0.69 -23.34
C GLU A 92 -9.05 0.19 -22.80
N PHE A 93 -9.33 0.13 -21.49
CA PHE A 93 -10.35 0.93 -20.84
C PHE A 93 -9.79 2.31 -20.51
N THR A 94 -10.66 3.29 -20.51
CA THR A 94 -10.33 4.64 -20.00
C THR A 94 -10.07 4.60 -18.49
N ALA A 95 -9.44 5.65 -17.95
CA ALA A 95 -9.26 5.78 -16.50
C ALA A 95 -10.62 5.71 -15.77
N LEU A 96 -11.66 6.35 -16.33
CA LEU A 96 -13.01 6.31 -15.77
C LEU A 96 -13.59 4.89 -15.75
N GLU A 97 -13.46 4.16 -16.86
CA GLU A 97 -13.98 2.78 -16.95
C GLU A 97 -13.27 1.83 -15.99
N ASN A 98 -11.97 1.99 -15.79
CA ASN A 98 -11.21 1.22 -14.78
C ASN A 98 -11.75 1.46 -13.36
N VAL A 99 -11.94 2.71 -12.97
CA VAL A 99 -12.49 3.05 -11.64
C VAL A 99 -13.95 2.62 -11.53
N LEU A 100 -14.75 2.73 -12.61
CA LEU A 100 -16.15 2.22 -12.64
C LEU A 100 -16.21 0.72 -12.33
N VAL A 101 -15.34 -0.10 -12.93
CA VAL A 101 -15.26 -1.54 -12.64
C VAL A 101 -14.98 -1.78 -11.15
N ALA A 102 -14.06 -1.02 -10.56
CA ALA A 102 -13.75 -1.14 -9.14
C ALA A 102 -14.94 -0.71 -8.25
N VAL A 103 -15.60 0.40 -8.54
CA VAL A 103 -16.81 0.86 -7.83
C VAL A 103 -17.93 -0.18 -7.92
N GLN A 104 -18.19 -0.72 -9.12
CA GLN A 104 -19.22 -1.74 -9.35
C GLN A 104 -18.94 -3.03 -8.57
N ALA A 105 -17.69 -3.49 -8.56
CA ALA A 105 -17.29 -4.69 -7.82
C ALA A 105 -17.57 -4.58 -6.32
N MET A 106 -17.39 -3.40 -5.74
CA MET A 106 -17.63 -3.15 -4.32
C MET A 106 -19.11 -3.01 -3.95
N GLN A 107 -19.95 -2.51 -4.86
CA GLN A 107 -21.40 -2.38 -4.64
C GLN A 107 -22.16 -3.70 -4.76
N GLY A 108 -21.50 -4.79 -5.21
CA GLY A 108 -22.12 -6.11 -5.33
C GLY A 108 -23.15 -6.24 -6.47
N HIS A 109 -23.30 -5.22 -7.29
CA HIS A 109 -24.24 -5.20 -8.42
C HIS A 109 -23.69 -5.86 -9.70
N SER A 110 -23.14 -7.07 -9.60
CA SER A 110 -22.56 -7.79 -10.75
C SER A 110 -23.60 -8.28 -11.78
N PHE A 111 -24.90 -8.11 -11.54
CA PHE A 111 -25.98 -8.65 -12.36
C PHE A 111 -26.85 -7.62 -13.09
N GLY A 112 -26.40 -6.36 -13.16
CA GLY A 112 -27.10 -5.31 -13.91
C GLY A 112 -26.79 -5.37 -15.41
N PHE A 113 -27.31 -6.35 -16.17
CA PHE A 113 -27.05 -6.52 -17.61
C PHE A 113 -27.82 -5.55 -18.52
N TRP A 114 -28.75 -4.77 -17.98
CA TRP A 114 -29.71 -4.01 -18.78
C TRP A 114 -29.25 -2.60 -19.14
N ARG A 115 -28.25 -2.04 -18.46
CA ARG A 115 -27.70 -0.70 -18.75
C ARG A 115 -26.18 -0.70 -18.70
N PRO A 116 -25.50 -0.02 -19.63
CA PRO A 116 -24.05 0.20 -19.52
C PRO A 116 -23.72 0.96 -18.24
N ALA A 117 -22.74 0.47 -17.46
CA ALA A 117 -22.31 1.09 -16.19
C ALA A 117 -21.95 2.58 -16.32
N ILE A 118 -21.41 2.97 -17.46
CA ILE A 118 -21.09 4.38 -17.79
C ILE A 118 -22.30 5.33 -17.86
N ARG A 119 -23.50 4.80 -17.88
CA ARG A 119 -24.77 5.56 -17.88
C ARG A 119 -25.45 5.58 -16.52
N GLU A 120 -24.91 4.89 -15.54
CA GLU A 120 -25.45 4.85 -14.19
C GLU A 120 -24.81 5.92 -13.31
N ALA A 121 -25.50 7.03 -13.08
CA ALA A 121 -24.98 8.14 -12.28
C ALA A 121 -24.47 7.70 -10.90
N ALA A 122 -25.14 6.71 -10.28
CA ALA A 122 -24.75 6.14 -8.99
C ALA A 122 -23.35 5.47 -8.99
N LEU A 123 -22.84 5.06 -10.16
CA LEU A 123 -21.51 4.52 -10.34
C LEU A 123 -20.53 5.59 -10.85
N VAL A 124 -20.98 6.43 -11.78
CA VAL A 124 -20.14 7.42 -12.48
C VAL A 124 -19.70 8.55 -11.56
N GLU A 125 -20.61 9.11 -10.75
CA GLU A 125 -20.25 10.25 -9.90
C GLU A 125 -19.19 9.87 -8.84
N PRO A 126 -19.31 8.76 -8.08
CA PRO A 126 -18.21 8.34 -7.20
C PRO A 126 -16.89 8.09 -7.94
N ALA A 127 -16.93 7.50 -9.14
CA ALA A 127 -15.71 7.27 -9.93
C ALA A 127 -15.05 8.58 -10.35
N ARG A 128 -15.82 9.60 -10.75
CA ARG A 128 -15.31 10.94 -11.09
C ARG A 128 -14.71 11.65 -9.89
N GLU A 129 -15.37 11.57 -8.73
CA GLU A 129 -14.87 12.15 -7.48
C GLU A 129 -13.51 11.55 -7.11
N ILE A 130 -13.39 10.21 -7.20
CA ILE A 130 -12.14 9.51 -6.92
C ILE A 130 -11.04 9.95 -7.90
N LEU A 131 -11.33 10.00 -9.21
CA LEU A 131 -10.36 10.44 -10.21
C LEU A 131 -9.94 11.91 -10.00
N ALA A 132 -10.85 12.76 -9.55
CA ALA A 132 -10.53 14.14 -9.20
C ALA A 132 -9.58 14.19 -8.00
N ARG A 133 -9.85 13.41 -6.95
CA ARG A 133 -9.01 13.32 -5.74
C ARG A 133 -7.62 12.76 -6.04
N THR A 134 -7.49 11.89 -7.03
CA THR A 134 -6.20 11.28 -7.42
C THR A 134 -5.49 12.01 -8.55
N GLY A 135 -5.92 13.23 -8.89
CA GLY A 135 -5.25 14.08 -9.90
C GLY A 135 -5.57 13.72 -11.36
N LEU A 136 -6.48 12.75 -11.61
CA LEU A 136 -6.81 12.26 -12.95
C LEU A 136 -8.07 12.87 -13.58
N ALA A 137 -8.60 13.97 -13.03
CA ALA A 137 -9.83 14.59 -13.51
C ALA A 137 -9.80 14.91 -15.01
N THR A 138 -8.68 15.47 -15.52
CA THR A 138 -8.52 15.82 -16.93
C THR A 138 -8.19 14.64 -17.85
N ARG A 139 -7.82 13.50 -17.24
CA ARG A 139 -7.39 12.26 -17.93
C ARG A 139 -8.45 11.16 -17.91
N MET A 140 -9.62 11.41 -17.33
CA MET A 140 -10.65 10.37 -17.10
C MET A 140 -11.09 9.63 -18.36
N ASN A 141 -11.07 10.27 -19.52
CA ASN A 141 -11.48 9.68 -20.80
C ASN A 141 -10.28 9.14 -21.63
N VAL A 142 -9.08 9.15 -21.07
CA VAL A 142 -7.88 8.65 -21.75
C VAL A 142 -7.77 7.15 -21.48
N PRO A 143 -7.51 6.30 -22.50
CA PRO A 143 -7.23 4.89 -22.29
C PRO A 143 -6.03 4.71 -21.34
N ALA A 144 -6.11 3.72 -20.46
CA ALA A 144 -5.04 3.49 -19.51
C ALA A 144 -3.71 3.22 -20.20
N SER A 145 -3.71 2.55 -21.37
CA SER A 145 -2.49 2.33 -22.18
C SER A 145 -1.77 3.60 -22.63
N ALA A 146 -2.44 4.78 -22.62
CA ALA A 146 -1.88 6.06 -23.02
C ALA A 146 -1.53 6.97 -21.82
N LEU A 147 -1.67 6.49 -20.60
CA LEU A 147 -1.27 7.21 -19.39
C LEU A 147 0.26 7.12 -19.19
N ALA A 148 0.85 8.17 -18.61
CA ALA A 148 2.23 8.15 -18.14
C ALA A 148 2.39 7.22 -16.92
N HIS A 149 3.64 6.90 -16.56
CA HIS A 149 3.90 5.97 -15.46
C HIS A 149 3.30 6.46 -14.12
N GLY A 150 3.52 7.71 -13.76
CA GLY A 150 2.92 8.33 -12.57
C GLY A 150 1.39 8.34 -12.60
N GLU A 151 0.78 8.64 -13.78
CA GLU A 151 -0.67 8.58 -13.96
C GLU A 151 -1.23 7.16 -13.80
N HIS A 152 -0.47 6.13 -14.18
CA HIS A 152 -0.85 4.73 -13.90
C HIS A 152 -0.92 4.45 -12.40
N ARG A 153 0.07 4.91 -11.62
CA ARG A 153 0.07 4.74 -10.17
C ARG A 153 -1.07 5.50 -9.49
N GLN A 154 -1.38 6.70 -9.98
CA GLN A 154 -2.58 7.43 -9.55
C GLN A 154 -3.87 6.69 -9.86
N LEU A 155 -3.95 6.01 -11.02
CA LEU A 155 -5.11 5.19 -11.39
C LEU A 155 -5.23 3.94 -10.50
N GLU A 156 -4.13 3.26 -10.19
CA GLU A 156 -4.11 2.13 -9.25
C GLU A 156 -4.61 2.56 -7.86
N LEU A 157 -4.15 3.71 -7.37
CA LEU A 157 -4.63 4.29 -6.12
C LEU A 157 -6.13 4.66 -6.21
N ALA A 158 -6.58 5.23 -7.33
CA ALA A 158 -7.99 5.52 -7.55
C ALA A 158 -8.86 4.25 -7.47
N MET A 159 -8.41 3.16 -8.09
CA MET A 159 -9.12 1.87 -8.02
C MET A 159 -9.15 1.31 -6.60
N ALA A 160 -8.07 1.45 -5.82
CA ALA A 160 -8.04 1.04 -4.41
C ALA A 160 -9.02 1.87 -3.56
N LEU A 161 -9.15 3.17 -3.83
CA LEU A 161 -10.08 4.07 -3.14
C LEU A 161 -11.56 3.80 -3.49
N ALA A 162 -11.84 3.14 -4.62
CA ALA A 162 -13.21 2.85 -5.07
C ALA A 162 -14.02 2.04 -4.05
N GLY A 163 -13.34 1.24 -3.22
CA GLY A 163 -13.94 0.47 -2.13
C GLY A 163 -14.23 1.28 -0.86
N ARG A 164 -13.94 2.57 -0.83
CA ARG A 164 -14.00 3.40 0.38
C ARG A 164 -13.31 2.71 1.56
N PRO A 165 -12.02 2.37 1.41
CA PRO A 165 -11.31 1.58 2.41
C PRO A 165 -11.17 2.38 3.72
N LYS A 166 -10.99 1.65 4.83
CA LYS A 166 -10.55 2.22 6.11
C LYS A 166 -9.01 2.24 6.21
N LEU A 167 -8.38 1.27 5.54
CA LEU A 167 -6.92 1.08 5.51
C LEU A 167 -6.45 0.81 4.08
N LEU A 168 -5.42 1.54 3.66
CA LEU A 168 -4.67 1.32 2.42
C LEU A 168 -3.33 0.66 2.74
N LEU A 169 -3.02 -0.43 2.06
CA LEU A 169 -1.68 -1.03 2.03
C LEU A 169 -1.01 -0.63 0.72
N LEU A 170 0.02 0.19 0.78
CA LEU A 170 0.77 0.70 -0.37
C LEU A 170 2.19 0.12 -0.35
N ASP A 171 2.53 -0.61 -1.42
CA ASP A 171 3.82 -1.30 -1.54
C ASP A 171 4.63 -0.67 -2.66
N GLU A 172 5.58 0.17 -2.29
CA GLU A 172 6.46 0.96 -3.16
C GLU A 172 5.69 1.76 -4.24
N PRO A 173 4.69 2.58 -3.86
CA PRO A 173 3.87 3.30 -4.83
C PRO A 173 4.65 4.30 -5.70
N MET A 174 5.84 4.72 -5.26
CA MET A 174 6.70 5.69 -5.97
C MET A 174 7.80 5.00 -6.80
N ALA A 175 7.86 3.66 -6.81
CA ALA A 175 8.90 2.94 -7.53
C ALA A 175 8.89 3.26 -9.04
N GLY A 176 10.05 3.63 -9.60
CA GLY A 176 10.23 3.95 -11.01
C GLY A 176 9.70 5.31 -11.45
N MET A 177 9.23 6.15 -10.53
CA MET A 177 8.80 7.51 -10.81
C MET A 177 10.01 8.47 -10.96
N SER A 178 9.85 9.52 -11.74
CA SER A 178 10.72 10.69 -11.70
C SER A 178 10.52 11.45 -10.38
N GLN A 179 11.47 12.29 -10.01
CA GLN A 179 11.36 13.10 -8.78
C GLN A 179 10.06 13.94 -8.75
N ALA A 180 9.68 14.57 -9.86
CA ALA A 180 8.46 15.37 -9.94
C ALA A 180 7.19 14.51 -9.74
N GLU A 181 7.16 13.28 -10.28
CA GLU A 181 6.05 12.36 -10.08
C GLU A 181 6.00 11.85 -8.62
N SER A 182 7.16 11.56 -8.00
CA SER A 182 7.25 11.20 -6.58
C SER A 182 6.75 12.32 -5.67
N GLU A 183 7.12 13.57 -5.94
CA GLU A 183 6.63 14.74 -5.20
C GLU A 183 5.10 14.88 -5.33
N GLN A 184 4.53 14.67 -6.53
CA GLN A 184 3.09 14.69 -6.74
C GLN A 184 2.38 13.57 -5.97
N MET A 185 2.94 12.35 -5.98
CA MET A 185 2.41 11.21 -5.22
C MET A 185 2.49 11.47 -3.71
N THR A 186 3.59 12.03 -3.23
CA THR A 186 3.76 12.44 -1.83
C THR A 186 2.68 13.44 -1.42
N HIS A 187 2.42 14.46 -2.23
CA HIS A 187 1.34 15.42 -1.98
C HIS A 187 -0.02 14.72 -1.94
N LEU A 188 -0.30 13.85 -2.88
CA LEU A 188 -1.56 13.10 -2.94
C LEU A 188 -1.76 12.23 -1.69
N LEU A 189 -0.72 11.51 -1.25
CA LEU A 189 -0.79 10.70 -0.03
C LEU A 189 -0.97 11.56 1.22
N ALA A 190 -0.37 12.75 1.27
CA ALA A 190 -0.58 13.71 2.36
C ALA A 190 -2.03 14.21 2.43
N GLU A 191 -2.69 14.41 1.27
CA GLU A 191 -4.11 14.80 1.23
C GLU A 191 -5.06 13.66 1.63
N LEU A 192 -4.67 12.41 1.41
CA LEU A 192 -5.45 11.22 1.79
C LEU A 192 -5.28 10.86 3.27
N LYS A 193 -4.15 11.24 3.86
CA LYS A 193 -3.86 11.03 5.28
C LYS A 193 -4.91 11.73 6.15
N GLY A 194 -5.35 11.05 7.21
CA GLY A 194 -6.43 11.51 8.07
C GLY A 194 -7.80 10.94 7.66
N ASP A 195 -8.12 10.97 6.36
CA ASP A 195 -9.33 10.32 5.83
C ASP A 195 -9.20 8.79 5.82
N TYR A 196 -7.98 8.32 5.53
CA TYR A 196 -7.63 6.89 5.44
C TYR A 196 -6.45 6.58 6.35
N ALA A 197 -6.47 5.43 7.02
CA ALA A 197 -5.24 4.87 7.55
C ALA A 197 -4.41 4.31 6.40
N ILE A 198 -3.08 4.48 6.45
CA ILE A 198 -2.17 4.06 5.38
C ILE A 198 -1.01 3.29 5.98
N VAL A 199 -0.77 2.07 5.53
CA VAL A 199 0.51 1.38 5.73
C VAL A 199 1.30 1.52 4.45
N LEU A 200 2.43 2.22 4.50
CA LEU A 200 3.28 2.55 3.38
C LEU A 200 4.60 1.79 3.47
N VAL A 201 4.89 0.94 2.50
CA VAL A 201 6.25 0.40 2.32
C VAL A 201 6.93 1.26 1.27
N GLU A 202 8.04 1.87 1.62
CA GLU A 202 8.84 2.72 0.73
C GLU A 202 10.32 2.67 1.08
N HIS A 203 11.14 3.02 0.11
CA HIS A 203 12.59 3.16 0.24
C HIS A 203 13.07 4.60 0.00
N ASP A 204 12.21 5.48 -0.50
CA ASP A 204 12.45 6.92 -0.60
C ASP A 204 12.28 7.54 0.79
N MET A 205 13.43 7.80 1.45
CA MET A 205 13.43 8.29 2.82
C MET A 205 12.89 9.71 2.94
N ASP A 206 13.04 10.55 1.90
CA ASP A 206 12.52 11.91 1.91
C ASP A 206 10.99 11.90 1.92
N ALA A 207 10.39 11.06 1.09
CA ALA A 207 8.94 10.85 1.07
C ALA A 207 8.44 10.23 2.39
N VAL A 208 9.13 9.23 2.93
CA VAL A 208 8.78 8.60 4.21
C VAL A 208 8.78 9.61 5.34
N PHE A 209 9.85 10.39 5.49
CA PHE A 209 9.96 11.39 6.56
C PHE A 209 8.99 12.57 6.41
N ALA A 210 8.56 12.88 5.18
CA ALA A 210 7.57 13.93 4.94
C ALA A 210 6.14 13.47 5.27
N LEU A 211 5.83 12.17 5.13
CA LEU A 211 4.48 11.63 5.20
C LEU A 211 4.14 10.96 6.54
N ALA A 212 5.09 10.18 7.08
CA ALA A 212 4.77 9.21 8.13
C ALA A 212 4.56 9.87 9.50
N ASP A 213 3.50 9.45 10.19
CA ASP A 213 3.31 9.75 11.62
C ASP A 213 4.21 8.87 12.47
N ARG A 214 4.33 7.60 12.07
CA ARG A 214 5.24 6.64 12.68
C ARG A 214 5.92 5.80 11.60
N ILE A 215 7.13 5.36 11.91
CA ILE A 215 7.97 4.57 11.03
C ILE A 215 8.43 3.34 11.80
N THR A 216 8.24 2.15 11.23
CA THR A 216 8.82 0.91 11.73
C THR A 216 9.94 0.46 10.82
N VAL A 217 11.09 0.18 11.38
CA VAL A 217 12.26 -0.35 10.65
C VAL A 217 12.28 -1.87 10.77
N LEU A 218 12.17 -2.54 9.63
CA LEU A 218 12.16 -3.99 9.52
C LEU A 218 13.52 -4.48 9.04
N VAL A 219 14.14 -5.42 9.78
CA VAL A 219 15.40 -6.07 9.42
C VAL A 219 15.31 -7.55 9.72
N TYR A 220 15.58 -8.39 8.74
CA TYR A 220 15.47 -9.86 8.84
C TYR A 220 14.16 -10.34 9.48
N GLY A 221 13.05 -9.74 9.07
CA GLY A 221 11.71 -10.10 9.55
C GLY A 221 11.31 -9.52 10.91
N ARG A 222 12.19 -8.78 11.58
CA ARG A 222 11.96 -8.19 12.91
C ARG A 222 11.88 -6.68 12.85
N ALA A 223 10.98 -6.10 13.63
CA ALA A 223 11.00 -4.67 13.90
C ALA A 223 12.15 -4.36 14.87
N ILE A 224 13.13 -3.57 14.43
CA ILE A 224 14.29 -3.17 15.26
C ILE A 224 14.08 -1.79 15.89
N ALA A 225 13.26 -0.95 15.29
CA ALA A 225 12.92 0.39 15.80
C ALA A 225 11.52 0.77 15.36
N CYS A 226 10.83 1.57 16.16
CA CYS A 226 9.56 2.19 15.82
C CYS A 226 9.47 3.56 16.49
N GLY A 227 9.12 4.60 15.75
CA GLY A 227 9.03 5.97 16.26
C GLY A 227 8.66 6.97 15.16
N ASP A 228 8.72 8.25 15.50
CA ASP A 228 8.60 9.34 14.55
C ASP A 228 9.89 9.50 13.71
N ALA A 229 9.86 10.40 12.73
CA ALA A 229 10.98 10.64 11.83
C ALA A 229 12.27 11.00 12.57
N ASP A 230 12.20 11.80 13.62
CA ASP A 230 13.36 12.25 14.38
C ASP A 230 13.96 11.11 15.22
N THR A 231 13.11 10.29 15.83
CA THR A 231 13.53 9.07 16.56
C THR A 231 14.29 8.13 15.63
N ILE A 232 13.73 7.84 14.45
CA ILE A 232 14.32 6.90 13.49
C ILE A 232 15.62 7.43 12.91
N ARG A 233 15.71 8.72 12.56
CA ARG A 233 16.96 9.34 12.05
C ARG A 233 18.11 9.25 13.05
N ASN A 234 17.81 9.29 14.33
CA ASN A 234 18.84 9.31 15.38
C ASN A 234 19.15 7.92 15.96
N ASP A 235 18.39 6.89 15.57
CA ASP A 235 18.61 5.53 16.07
C ASP A 235 19.91 4.92 15.51
N ALA A 236 20.78 4.44 16.40
CA ALA A 236 22.08 3.87 16.03
C ALA A 236 21.94 2.52 15.32
N GLY A 237 20.98 1.69 15.73
CA GLY A 237 20.72 0.37 15.12
C GLY A 237 20.16 0.51 13.70
N VAL A 238 19.33 1.54 13.47
CA VAL A 238 18.83 1.87 12.12
C VAL A 238 19.98 2.27 11.21
N ARG A 239 20.86 3.16 11.66
CA ARG A 239 22.03 3.58 10.88
C ARG A 239 22.94 2.41 10.54
N GLU A 240 23.22 1.52 11.49
CA GLU A 240 24.04 0.32 11.27
C GLU A 240 23.40 -0.63 10.25
N ALA A 241 22.08 -0.84 10.32
CA ALA A 241 21.36 -1.71 9.40
C ALA A 241 21.42 -1.22 7.95
N TYR A 242 21.37 0.09 7.71
CA TYR A 242 21.48 0.69 6.38
C TYR A 242 22.93 0.77 5.86
N LEU A 243 23.88 1.15 6.70
CA LEU A 243 25.31 1.20 6.34
C LEU A 243 25.88 -0.20 6.02
N GLY A 244 25.40 -1.24 6.73
CA GLY A 244 25.79 -2.62 6.47
C GLY A 244 25.34 -3.12 5.10
N ASP A 245 24.25 -2.60 4.55
CA ASP A 245 23.69 -2.99 3.24
C ASP A 245 24.44 -2.28 2.08
N GLU A 246 24.82 -1.01 2.24
CA GLU A 246 25.64 -0.27 1.27
C GLU A 246 27.03 -0.92 1.09
N THR A 247 27.71 -1.26 2.17
CA THR A 247 29.02 -1.93 2.15
C THR A 247 28.94 -3.32 1.49
N ARG A 248 27.85 -4.04 1.66
CA ARG A 248 27.62 -5.36 1.05
C ARG A 248 27.37 -5.26 -0.45
N ASN A 249 26.63 -4.24 -0.91
CA ASN A 249 26.37 -4.00 -2.33
C ASN A 249 27.65 -3.53 -3.06
N GLU A 250 28.54 -2.74 -2.42
CA GLU A 250 29.84 -2.36 -2.98
C GLU A 250 30.76 -3.58 -3.13
N MET A 251 30.79 -4.52 -2.16
CA MET A 251 31.58 -5.74 -2.26
C MET A 251 31.07 -6.71 -3.36
N LEU A 252 29.77 -6.75 -3.63
CA LEU A 252 29.18 -7.60 -4.67
C LEU A 252 29.30 -6.97 -6.08
N GLY A 253 29.36 -5.63 -6.17
CA GLY A 253 29.55 -4.89 -7.41
C GLY A 253 31.01 -4.86 -7.89
N ALA A 254 31.99 -5.17 -7.03
CA ALA A 254 33.42 -5.20 -7.37
C ALA A 254 33.88 -6.53 -8.00
N THR A 255 32.97 -7.47 -8.25
CA THR A 255 33.25 -8.81 -8.81
C THR A 255 32.55 -9.09 -10.15
N ALA A 256 32.18 -8.04 -10.91
CA ALA A 256 31.62 -8.18 -12.26
C ALA A 256 32.49 -7.48 -13.32
#